data_1a7b3bbfb0316911c99cbf93f33916d5
#
_entry.id   1a7b3bbfb0316911c99cbf93f33916d5
#
_cell.length_a   1.000
_cell.length_b   1.000
_cell.length_c   1.000
_cell.angle_alpha   90.00
_cell.angle_beta   90.00
_cell.angle_gamma   90.00
#
_symmetry.space_group_name_H-M   'P 1'
#
loop_
_entity.id
_entity.type
_entity.pdbx_description
1 polymer ?
#
loop_
_entity_poly.entity_id
_entity_poly.type
_entity_poly.pdbx_seq_one_letter_code
_entity_poly.pdbx_strand_id
1 'polypeptide(L)'
;MEMLHDYLLYNWVLILIVVAFIVVLITTAFLDNRSTKRLYFLVGEVFLLSIVVFIEFYYEGDPNYNLLRLILMSIRYSATPLMLAHVIFALVKKAKGFVFIPAGALLIVDIVSIFTGIIFGLDENGDLVRGPGPLGYLPFIVAGLYCAFLIYILIKRSNKRLIEIIPIIFLALSFLSCVVFPFIFGKEFSQLFCPTIAIALLIYYVFSILQLTKKDALTGLLNRQAYYAEASRSFKDITAIVSMDMNGLKVVNDTYGHAAGDEALVTLAICFTKACKISQSAYRMGGDEFAIVCRKNSEEEVLKLIDRINEYVSKTKYTCSIGYSYQKNGHKELEDLLKLSDERMYSNKAEYYRTHPRG
;
A
#
# COMPACT_ATOMS: atom_id res chain seq x y z
N MET A 1 -24.84 -15.29 -29.53
CA MET A 1 -23.91 -14.31 -30.13
C MET A 1 -24.24 -12.90 -29.68
N GLU A 2 -25.50 -12.52 -29.65
CA GLU A 2 -26.00 -11.21 -29.22
C GLU A 2 -25.60 -10.88 -27.77
N MET A 3 -25.89 -11.76 -26.82
CA MET A 3 -25.51 -11.62 -25.40
C MET A 3 -24.01 -11.41 -25.19
N LEU A 4 -23.14 -12.10 -25.95
CA LEU A 4 -21.70 -11.92 -25.86
C LEU A 4 -21.27 -10.56 -26.42
N HIS A 5 -21.89 -10.11 -27.50
CA HIS A 5 -21.65 -8.79 -28.08
C HIS A 5 -22.00 -7.69 -27.06
N ASP A 6 -23.18 -7.81 -26.42
CA ASP A 6 -23.64 -6.83 -25.43
C ASP A 6 -22.73 -6.83 -24.20
N TYR A 7 -22.33 -8.02 -23.70
CA TYR A 7 -21.36 -8.11 -22.61
C TYR A 7 -20.05 -7.37 -22.93
N LEU A 8 -19.49 -7.59 -24.13
CA LEU A 8 -18.26 -6.93 -24.56
C LEU A 8 -18.44 -5.41 -24.68
N LEU A 9 -19.60 -4.97 -25.21
CA LEU A 9 -19.90 -3.54 -25.33
C LEU A 9 -19.97 -2.84 -23.98
N TYR A 10 -20.74 -3.41 -23.04
CA TYR A 10 -20.92 -2.81 -21.71
C TYR A 10 -19.68 -2.91 -20.82
N ASN A 11 -18.88 -3.96 -20.97
CA ASN A 11 -17.73 -4.22 -20.09
C ASN A 11 -16.38 -3.99 -20.77
N TRP A 12 -16.34 -3.32 -21.94
CA TRP A 12 -15.10 -3.10 -22.68
C TRP A 12 -14.01 -2.42 -21.83
N VAL A 13 -14.37 -1.38 -21.12
CA VAL A 13 -13.44 -0.65 -20.24
C VAL A 13 -12.90 -1.54 -19.11
N LEU A 14 -13.76 -2.36 -18.50
CA LEU A 14 -13.34 -3.32 -17.48
C LEU A 14 -12.35 -4.35 -18.04
N ILE A 15 -12.63 -4.90 -19.23
CA ILE A 15 -11.76 -5.87 -19.89
C ILE A 15 -10.38 -5.27 -20.14
N LEU A 16 -10.31 -4.05 -20.64
CA LEU A 16 -9.05 -3.33 -20.85
C LEU A 16 -8.28 -3.12 -19.54
N ILE A 17 -8.97 -2.76 -18.46
CA ILE A 17 -8.34 -2.57 -17.13
C ILE A 17 -7.82 -3.90 -16.60
N VAL A 18 -8.58 -4.98 -16.71
CA VAL A 18 -8.15 -6.32 -16.30
C VAL A 18 -6.91 -6.77 -17.08
N VAL A 19 -6.91 -6.60 -18.40
CA VAL A 19 -5.75 -6.90 -19.24
C VAL A 19 -4.54 -6.05 -18.84
N ALA A 20 -4.73 -4.74 -18.68
CA ALA A 20 -3.66 -3.84 -18.22
C ALA A 20 -3.10 -4.28 -16.86
N PHE A 21 -3.97 -4.67 -15.91
CA PHE A 21 -3.54 -5.13 -14.61
C PHE A 21 -2.73 -6.44 -14.70
N ILE A 22 -3.17 -7.39 -15.51
CA ILE A 22 -2.44 -8.65 -15.76
C ILE A 22 -1.07 -8.35 -16.37
N VAL A 23 -0.99 -7.47 -17.37
CA VAL A 23 0.29 -7.06 -17.99
C VAL A 23 1.23 -6.47 -16.95
N VAL A 24 0.73 -5.56 -16.10
CA VAL A 24 1.53 -4.96 -15.03
C VAL A 24 1.98 -6.01 -14.01
N LEU A 25 1.12 -6.98 -13.66
CA LEU A 25 1.49 -8.08 -12.75
C LEU A 25 2.59 -9.00 -13.34
N ILE A 26 2.53 -9.29 -14.65
CA ILE A 26 3.53 -10.14 -15.33
C ILE A 26 4.88 -9.41 -15.43
N THR A 27 4.86 -8.11 -15.73
CA THR A 27 6.08 -7.33 -15.96
C THR A 27 6.78 -6.90 -14.66
N THR A 28 6.11 -7.03 -13.52
CA THR A 28 6.63 -6.52 -12.25
C THR A 28 7.21 -7.63 -11.38
N ALA A 29 8.53 -7.62 -11.20
CA ALA A 29 9.27 -8.60 -10.37
C ALA A 29 9.39 -8.23 -8.88
N PHE A 30 8.76 -7.13 -8.42
CA PHE A 30 8.98 -6.59 -7.07
C PHE A 30 8.16 -7.26 -5.95
N LEU A 31 7.14 -8.03 -6.30
CA LEU A 31 6.31 -8.74 -5.33
C LEU A 31 6.73 -10.20 -5.19
N ASP A 32 6.58 -10.72 -3.97
CA ASP A 32 6.74 -12.15 -3.72
C ASP A 32 5.63 -12.96 -4.43
N ASN A 33 5.95 -14.17 -4.85
CA ASN A 33 5.03 -15.07 -5.56
C ASN A 33 3.68 -15.25 -4.88
N ARG A 34 3.64 -15.19 -3.54
CA ARG A 34 2.41 -15.34 -2.76
C ARG A 34 1.49 -14.13 -2.90
N SER A 35 2.04 -12.93 -2.84
CA SER A 35 1.29 -11.68 -3.02
C SER A 35 0.79 -11.54 -4.45
N THR A 36 1.62 -11.88 -5.43
CA THR A 36 1.26 -11.87 -6.85
C THR A 36 0.10 -12.82 -7.15
N LYS A 37 0.13 -14.07 -6.66
CA LYS A 37 -0.97 -15.03 -6.82
C LYS A 37 -2.29 -14.53 -6.24
N ARG A 38 -2.25 -13.85 -5.09
CA ARG A 38 -3.45 -13.29 -4.46
C ARG A 38 -4.06 -12.15 -5.27
N LEU A 39 -3.22 -11.35 -5.93
CA LEU A 39 -3.69 -10.29 -6.82
C LEU A 39 -4.30 -10.84 -8.10
N TYR A 40 -3.71 -11.87 -8.70
CA TYR A 40 -4.35 -12.57 -9.84
C TYR A 40 -5.72 -13.12 -9.46
N PHE A 41 -5.85 -13.68 -8.26
CA PHE A 41 -7.13 -14.19 -7.77
C PHE A 41 -8.16 -13.06 -7.62
N LEU A 42 -7.78 -11.92 -7.04
CA LEU A 42 -8.65 -10.73 -6.91
C LEU A 42 -9.11 -10.20 -8.27
N VAL A 43 -8.20 -10.11 -9.24
CA VAL A 43 -8.54 -9.68 -10.61
C VAL A 43 -9.53 -10.66 -11.26
N GLY A 44 -9.33 -11.96 -11.05
CA GLY A 44 -10.25 -13.01 -11.49
C GLY A 44 -11.63 -12.89 -10.84
N GLU A 45 -11.69 -12.60 -9.54
CA GLU A 45 -12.97 -12.36 -8.84
C GLU A 45 -13.73 -11.17 -9.41
N VAL A 46 -13.06 -10.04 -9.67
CA VAL A 46 -13.69 -8.87 -10.28
C VAL A 46 -14.23 -9.19 -11.67
N PHE A 47 -13.47 -9.91 -12.48
CA PHE A 47 -13.90 -10.31 -13.81
C PHE A 47 -15.09 -11.27 -13.77
N LEU A 48 -15.05 -12.30 -12.93
CA LEU A 48 -16.18 -13.24 -12.77
C LEU A 48 -17.45 -12.53 -12.25
N LEU A 49 -17.27 -11.62 -11.28
CA LEU A 49 -18.39 -10.83 -10.76
C LEU A 49 -19.02 -9.95 -11.84
N SER A 50 -18.25 -9.42 -12.79
CA SER A 50 -18.81 -8.62 -13.89
C SER A 50 -19.73 -9.43 -14.78
N ILE A 51 -19.43 -10.73 -14.99
CA ILE A 51 -20.28 -11.65 -15.73
C ILE A 51 -21.58 -11.90 -14.96
N VAL A 52 -21.49 -12.11 -13.65
CA VAL A 52 -22.66 -12.32 -12.76
C VAL A 52 -23.59 -11.11 -12.81
N VAL A 53 -23.03 -9.91 -12.64
CA VAL A 53 -23.80 -8.66 -12.68
C VAL A 53 -24.43 -8.45 -14.05
N PHE A 54 -23.68 -8.67 -15.13
CA PHE A 54 -24.20 -8.52 -16.49
C PHE A 54 -25.37 -9.47 -16.76
N ILE A 55 -25.26 -10.74 -16.42
CA ILE A 55 -26.33 -11.74 -16.63
C ILE A 55 -27.57 -11.38 -15.82
N GLU A 56 -27.39 -10.92 -14.57
CA GLU A 56 -28.50 -10.51 -13.71
C GLU A 56 -29.31 -9.37 -14.33
N PHE A 57 -28.65 -8.33 -14.86
CA PHE A 57 -29.31 -7.21 -15.51
C PHE A 57 -29.83 -7.55 -16.91
N TYR A 58 -29.17 -8.46 -17.64
CA TYR A 58 -29.60 -8.88 -18.98
C TYR A 58 -30.97 -9.54 -18.98
N TYR A 59 -31.30 -10.30 -17.93
CA TYR A 59 -32.59 -10.96 -17.76
C TYR A 59 -33.58 -10.15 -16.90
N GLU A 60 -33.33 -8.87 -16.70
CA GLU A 60 -34.24 -8.00 -15.97
C GLU A 60 -35.59 -7.88 -16.70
N GLY A 61 -36.69 -8.10 -15.96
CA GLY A 61 -38.05 -8.05 -16.52
C GLY A 61 -38.54 -9.35 -17.17
N ASP A 62 -37.73 -10.41 -17.27
CA ASP A 62 -38.18 -11.72 -17.77
C ASP A 62 -38.51 -12.68 -16.61
N PRO A 63 -39.82 -13.02 -16.38
CA PRO A 63 -40.22 -13.88 -15.26
C PRO A 63 -39.63 -15.30 -15.30
N ASN A 64 -39.26 -15.79 -16.50
CA ASN A 64 -38.71 -17.13 -16.66
C ASN A 64 -37.36 -17.29 -15.98
N TYR A 65 -36.66 -16.18 -15.75
CA TYR A 65 -35.30 -16.13 -15.15
C TYR A 65 -35.28 -15.63 -13.70
N ASN A 66 -36.44 -15.42 -13.06
CA ASN A 66 -36.53 -14.90 -11.69
C ASN A 66 -35.68 -15.68 -10.69
N LEU A 67 -35.72 -17.03 -10.71
CA LEU A 67 -34.90 -17.84 -9.83
C LEU A 67 -33.39 -17.66 -10.11
N LEU A 68 -33.00 -17.63 -11.40
CA LEU A 68 -31.61 -17.37 -11.78
C LEU A 68 -31.15 -16.00 -11.26
N ARG A 69 -31.97 -14.97 -11.44
CA ARG A 69 -31.67 -13.61 -10.95
C ARG A 69 -31.48 -13.57 -9.43
N LEU A 70 -32.35 -14.25 -8.66
CA LEU A 70 -32.18 -14.33 -7.19
C LEU A 70 -30.88 -15.02 -6.79
N ILE A 71 -30.45 -16.07 -7.51
CA ILE A 71 -29.15 -16.74 -7.29
C ILE A 71 -27.99 -15.77 -7.61
N LEU A 72 -28.03 -15.08 -8.76
CA LEU A 72 -27.00 -14.14 -9.16
C LEU A 72 -26.90 -12.95 -8.19
N MET A 73 -28.05 -12.48 -7.66
CA MET A 73 -28.09 -11.47 -6.60
C MET A 73 -27.42 -11.94 -5.31
N SER A 74 -27.69 -13.16 -4.87
CA SER A 74 -27.03 -13.75 -3.69
C SER A 74 -25.51 -13.70 -3.86
N ILE A 75 -25.02 -14.10 -5.04
CA ILE A 75 -23.58 -14.02 -5.36
C ILE A 75 -23.10 -12.57 -5.33
N ARG A 76 -23.79 -11.64 -5.94
CA ARG A 76 -23.42 -10.23 -6.02
C ARG A 76 -23.33 -9.57 -4.64
N TYR A 77 -24.32 -9.77 -3.77
CA TYR A 77 -24.33 -9.19 -2.42
C TYR A 77 -23.24 -9.77 -1.53
N SER A 78 -22.98 -11.07 -1.64
CA SER A 78 -21.90 -11.73 -0.91
C SER A 78 -20.52 -11.42 -1.45
N ALA A 79 -20.37 -11.12 -2.75
CA ALA A 79 -19.09 -10.89 -3.41
C ALA A 79 -18.37 -9.66 -2.86
N THR A 80 -19.07 -8.56 -2.59
CA THR A 80 -18.44 -7.32 -2.11
C THR A 80 -17.71 -7.50 -0.76
N PRO A 81 -18.33 -8.03 0.30
CA PRO A 81 -17.63 -8.34 1.54
C PRO A 81 -16.52 -9.38 1.38
N LEU A 82 -16.71 -10.37 0.51
CA LEU A 82 -15.71 -11.40 0.24
C LEU A 82 -14.47 -10.80 -0.44
N MET A 83 -14.65 -9.96 -1.45
CA MET A 83 -13.55 -9.25 -2.12
C MET A 83 -12.80 -8.33 -1.15
N LEU A 84 -13.49 -7.61 -0.27
CA LEU A 84 -12.87 -6.81 0.78
C LEU A 84 -12.06 -7.66 1.76
N ALA A 85 -12.56 -8.84 2.14
CA ALA A 85 -11.82 -9.80 2.96
C ALA A 85 -10.56 -10.29 2.22
N HIS A 86 -10.64 -10.58 0.91
CA HIS A 86 -9.49 -10.94 0.08
C HIS A 86 -8.48 -9.79 -0.07
N VAL A 87 -8.95 -8.55 -0.26
CA VAL A 87 -8.07 -7.36 -0.27
C VAL A 87 -7.31 -7.26 1.05
N ILE A 88 -8.00 -7.34 2.20
CA ILE A 88 -7.35 -7.33 3.51
C ILE A 88 -6.34 -8.47 3.64
N PHE A 89 -6.71 -9.69 3.22
CA PHE A 89 -5.83 -10.86 3.27
C PHE A 89 -4.63 -10.74 2.32
N ALA A 90 -4.78 -10.09 1.18
CA ALA A 90 -3.68 -9.84 0.24
C ALA A 90 -2.71 -8.78 0.76
N LEU A 91 -3.22 -7.69 1.33
CA LEU A 91 -2.41 -6.54 1.75
C LEU A 91 -1.79 -6.72 3.15
N VAL A 92 -2.39 -7.55 4.00
CA VAL A 92 -1.94 -7.76 5.38
C VAL A 92 -1.16 -9.05 5.51
N LYS A 93 0.20 -9.00 5.50
CA LYS A 93 1.08 -10.19 5.59
C LYS A 93 0.75 -11.15 6.74
N LYS A 94 0.17 -10.66 7.85
CA LYS A 94 -0.21 -11.44 9.03
C LYS A 94 -1.72 -11.67 9.16
N ALA A 95 -2.52 -11.38 8.11
CA ALA A 95 -3.95 -11.67 8.15
C ALA A 95 -4.16 -13.19 8.25
N LYS A 96 -5.02 -13.57 9.17
CA LYS A 96 -5.42 -14.97 9.36
C LYS A 96 -6.79 -15.20 8.69
N GLY A 97 -7.13 -16.46 8.43
CA GLY A 97 -8.37 -16.85 7.75
C GLY A 97 -9.66 -16.39 8.43
N PHE A 98 -9.63 -15.98 9.72
CA PHE A 98 -10.82 -15.47 10.41
C PHE A 98 -11.42 -14.22 9.75
N VAL A 99 -10.65 -13.50 8.92
CA VAL A 99 -11.14 -12.34 8.15
C VAL A 99 -12.29 -12.72 7.23
N PHE A 100 -12.38 -13.98 6.79
CA PHE A 100 -13.43 -14.46 5.91
C PHE A 100 -14.73 -14.86 6.64
N ILE A 101 -14.72 -14.98 7.98
CA ILE A 101 -15.88 -15.45 8.75
C ILE A 101 -17.13 -14.56 8.55
N PRO A 102 -17.07 -13.22 8.65
CA PRO A 102 -18.27 -12.39 8.46
C PRO A 102 -18.82 -12.47 7.03
N ALA A 103 -17.95 -12.55 6.01
CA ALA A 103 -18.37 -12.70 4.62
C ALA A 103 -19.01 -14.08 4.38
N GLY A 104 -18.45 -15.15 4.98
CA GLY A 104 -19.03 -16.50 4.90
C GLY A 104 -20.37 -16.61 5.61
N ALA A 105 -20.53 -15.96 6.77
CA ALA A 105 -21.81 -15.91 7.46
C ALA A 105 -22.87 -15.15 6.63
N LEU A 106 -22.49 -14.03 6.00
CA LEU A 106 -23.38 -13.29 5.12
C LEU A 106 -23.81 -14.14 3.92
N LEU A 107 -22.90 -14.88 3.28
CA LEU A 107 -23.23 -15.77 2.16
C LEU A 107 -24.33 -16.77 2.54
N ILE A 108 -24.29 -17.34 3.74
CA ILE A 108 -25.33 -18.26 4.22
C ILE A 108 -26.68 -17.53 4.32
N VAL A 109 -26.69 -16.31 4.87
CA VAL A 109 -27.92 -15.51 4.99
C VAL A 109 -28.44 -15.09 3.61
N ASP A 110 -27.57 -14.74 2.66
CA ASP A 110 -27.94 -14.40 1.28
C ASP A 110 -28.56 -15.62 0.56
N ILE A 111 -28.04 -16.84 0.77
CA ILE A 111 -28.64 -18.08 0.22
C ILE A 111 -30.03 -18.30 0.82
N VAL A 112 -30.22 -18.15 2.12
CA VAL A 112 -31.52 -18.23 2.78
C VAL A 112 -32.48 -17.18 2.23
N SER A 113 -31.98 -16.00 1.90
CA SER A 113 -32.80 -14.91 1.33
C SER A 113 -33.40 -15.22 -0.03
N ILE A 114 -32.81 -16.12 -0.83
CA ILE A 114 -33.42 -16.61 -2.11
C ILE A 114 -34.82 -17.15 -1.89
N PHE A 115 -35.07 -17.81 -0.75
CA PHE A 115 -36.34 -18.44 -0.44
C PHE A 115 -37.23 -17.61 0.49
N THR A 116 -36.67 -16.71 1.25
CA THR A 116 -37.38 -15.99 2.33
C THR A 116 -37.57 -14.49 2.06
N GLY A 117 -36.83 -13.94 1.10
CA GLY A 117 -36.89 -12.50 0.81
C GLY A 117 -36.36 -11.58 1.94
N ILE A 118 -35.63 -12.12 2.94
CA ILE A 118 -35.23 -11.36 4.13
C ILE A 118 -34.26 -10.20 3.79
N ILE A 119 -33.30 -10.44 2.90
CA ILE A 119 -32.32 -9.42 2.49
C ILE A 119 -32.73 -8.77 1.17
N PHE A 120 -33.16 -9.58 0.20
CA PHE A 120 -33.57 -9.15 -1.13
C PHE A 120 -34.63 -10.11 -1.67
N GLY A 121 -35.41 -9.63 -2.63
CA GLY A 121 -36.43 -10.39 -3.32
C GLY A 121 -36.82 -9.73 -4.63
N LEU A 122 -37.83 -10.26 -5.27
CA LEU A 122 -38.48 -9.68 -6.44
C LEU A 122 -39.91 -9.25 -6.05
N ASP A 123 -40.36 -8.14 -6.57
CA ASP A 123 -41.75 -7.70 -6.43
C ASP A 123 -42.67 -8.38 -7.47
N GLU A 124 -43.94 -7.98 -7.47
CA GLU A 124 -44.96 -8.55 -8.40
C GLU A 124 -44.63 -8.27 -9.87
N ASN A 125 -43.80 -7.23 -10.15
CA ASN A 125 -43.39 -6.88 -11.51
C ASN A 125 -42.09 -7.57 -11.91
N GLY A 126 -41.45 -8.35 -11.01
CA GLY A 126 -40.15 -8.95 -11.22
C GLY A 126 -39.00 -8.00 -11.02
N ASP A 127 -39.26 -6.83 -10.45
CA ASP A 127 -38.24 -5.87 -10.09
C ASP A 127 -37.57 -6.26 -8.77
N LEU A 128 -36.27 -5.93 -8.70
CA LEU A 128 -35.45 -6.24 -7.57
C LEU A 128 -35.77 -5.29 -6.41
N VAL A 129 -36.22 -5.86 -5.30
CA VAL A 129 -36.53 -5.12 -4.09
C VAL A 129 -35.66 -5.58 -2.93
N ARG A 130 -35.32 -4.64 -2.07
CA ARG A 130 -34.66 -4.95 -0.81
C ARG A 130 -35.65 -5.61 0.15
N GLY A 131 -35.20 -6.57 0.93
CA GLY A 131 -35.97 -7.20 1.97
C GLY A 131 -36.47 -6.22 3.04
N PRO A 132 -37.56 -6.54 3.72
CA PRO A 132 -38.17 -5.67 4.71
C PRO A 132 -37.29 -5.50 5.95
N GLY A 133 -37.33 -4.30 6.53
CA GLY A 133 -36.65 -4.02 7.81
C GLY A 133 -35.13 -3.85 7.73
N PRO A 134 -34.45 -3.94 8.88
CA PRO A 134 -33.01 -3.65 8.97
C PRO A 134 -32.12 -4.72 8.34
N LEU A 135 -32.58 -5.96 8.19
CA LEU A 135 -31.80 -7.06 7.60
C LEU A 135 -31.52 -6.85 6.12
N GLY A 136 -32.40 -6.15 5.37
CA GLY A 136 -32.14 -5.77 4.00
C GLY A 136 -30.92 -4.85 3.80
N TYR A 137 -30.33 -4.31 4.87
CA TYR A 137 -29.09 -3.53 4.82
C TYR A 137 -27.85 -4.34 5.22
N LEU A 138 -27.99 -5.61 5.62
CA LEU A 138 -26.90 -6.41 6.18
C LEU A 138 -25.66 -6.50 5.27
N PRO A 139 -25.77 -6.75 3.94
CA PRO A 139 -24.61 -6.77 3.04
C PRO A 139 -23.83 -5.46 3.05
N PHE A 140 -24.53 -4.35 3.08
CA PHE A 140 -23.94 -3.01 3.08
C PHE A 140 -23.25 -2.68 4.42
N ILE A 141 -23.85 -3.10 5.55
CA ILE A 141 -23.26 -2.95 6.88
C ILE A 141 -21.97 -3.77 6.97
N VAL A 142 -21.99 -5.02 6.53
CA VAL A 142 -20.80 -5.89 6.54
C VAL A 142 -19.70 -5.32 5.64
N ALA A 143 -20.03 -4.86 4.43
CA ALA A 143 -19.08 -4.20 3.54
C ALA A 143 -18.49 -2.93 4.19
N GLY A 144 -19.30 -2.10 4.81
CA GLY A 144 -18.87 -0.90 5.53
C GLY A 144 -17.92 -1.21 6.68
N LEU A 145 -18.17 -2.26 7.46
CA LEU A 145 -17.27 -2.71 8.52
C LEU A 145 -15.92 -3.20 7.98
N TYR A 146 -15.92 -3.92 6.86
CA TYR A 146 -14.67 -4.29 6.18
C TYR A 146 -13.90 -3.07 5.67
N CYS A 147 -14.58 -2.08 5.09
CA CYS A 147 -13.94 -0.83 4.65
C CYS A 147 -13.31 -0.09 5.85
N ALA A 148 -14.03 0.05 6.95
CA ALA A 148 -13.51 0.68 8.16
C ALA A 148 -12.29 -0.07 8.72
N PHE A 149 -12.36 -1.40 8.74
CA PHE A 149 -11.26 -2.25 9.19
C PHE A 149 -10.04 -2.16 8.25
N LEU A 150 -10.25 -2.12 6.94
CA LEU A 150 -9.19 -1.91 5.94
C LEU A 150 -8.48 -0.56 6.19
N ILE A 151 -9.25 0.53 6.31
CA ILE A 151 -8.72 1.87 6.59
C ILE A 151 -7.90 1.87 7.89
N TYR A 152 -8.44 1.29 8.97
CA TYR A 152 -7.76 1.21 10.27
C TYR A 152 -6.39 0.49 10.15
N ILE A 153 -6.36 -0.68 9.51
CA ILE A 153 -5.12 -1.47 9.37
C ILE A 153 -4.10 -0.69 8.54
N LEU A 154 -4.53 -0.08 7.45
CA LEU A 154 -3.63 0.58 6.52
C LEU A 154 -3.06 1.87 7.12
N ILE A 155 -3.86 2.65 7.86
CA ILE A 155 -3.37 3.81 8.62
C ILE A 155 -2.38 3.36 9.70
N LYS A 156 -2.68 2.28 10.44
CA LYS A 156 -1.79 1.75 11.48
C LYS A 156 -0.44 1.27 10.93
N ARG A 157 -0.40 0.82 9.69
CA ARG A 157 0.82 0.31 9.01
C ARG A 157 1.56 1.40 8.22
N SER A 158 0.90 2.46 7.86
CA SER A 158 1.52 3.59 7.17
C SER A 158 2.53 4.27 8.08
N ASN A 159 3.67 4.68 7.51
CA ASN A 159 4.67 5.53 8.21
C ASN A 159 4.16 6.95 8.49
N LYS A 160 2.83 7.15 8.54
CA LYS A 160 2.15 8.43 8.79
C LYS A 160 2.49 9.54 7.78
N ARG A 161 3.09 9.22 6.65
CA ARG A 161 3.28 10.18 5.56
C ARG A 161 1.99 10.26 4.76
N LEU A 162 1.45 11.46 4.58
CA LEU A 162 0.20 11.73 3.86
C LEU A 162 0.18 11.07 2.46
N ILE A 163 1.31 11.07 1.76
CA ILE A 163 1.45 10.49 0.43
C ILE A 163 1.17 8.97 0.40
N GLU A 164 1.51 8.25 1.48
CA GLU A 164 1.27 6.80 1.56
C GLU A 164 -0.19 6.47 1.89
N ILE A 165 -0.93 7.42 2.44
CA ILE A 165 -2.33 7.26 2.87
C ILE A 165 -3.31 7.52 1.72
N ILE A 166 -2.98 8.41 0.78
CA ILE A 166 -3.87 8.84 -0.31
C ILE A 166 -4.44 7.66 -1.13
N PRO A 167 -3.64 6.70 -1.66
CA PRO A 167 -4.18 5.60 -2.45
C PRO A 167 -5.03 4.63 -1.64
N ILE A 168 -4.78 4.55 -0.35
CA ILE A 168 -5.55 3.76 0.60
C ILE A 168 -6.93 4.36 0.80
N ILE A 169 -6.98 5.68 1.01
CA ILE A 169 -8.24 6.43 1.11
C ILE A 169 -8.99 6.30 -0.21
N PHE A 170 -8.31 6.44 -1.35
CA PHE A 170 -8.94 6.29 -2.66
C PHE A 170 -9.56 4.90 -2.84
N LEU A 171 -8.84 3.83 -2.50
CA LEU A 171 -9.35 2.46 -2.56
C LEU A 171 -10.59 2.28 -1.67
N ALA A 172 -10.53 2.76 -0.43
CA ALA A 172 -11.64 2.67 0.52
C ALA A 172 -12.86 3.49 0.07
N LEU A 173 -12.64 4.71 -0.45
CA LEU A 173 -13.72 5.54 -1.00
C LEU A 173 -14.34 4.92 -2.26
N SER A 174 -13.56 4.25 -3.10
CA SER A 174 -14.05 3.51 -4.26
C SER A 174 -15.00 2.38 -3.85
N PHE A 175 -14.64 1.59 -2.83
CA PHE A 175 -15.55 0.57 -2.29
C PHE A 175 -16.80 1.18 -1.67
N LEU A 176 -16.65 2.28 -0.91
CA LEU A 176 -17.77 2.96 -0.28
C LEU A 176 -18.73 3.55 -1.33
N SER A 177 -18.21 4.17 -2.40
CA SER A 177 -19.03 4.72 -3.48
C SER A 177 -19.85 3.63 -4.18
N CYS A 178 -19.26 2.46 -4.40
CA CYS A 178 -19.96 1.32 -5.00
C CYS A 178 -21.13 0.81 -4.14
N VAL A 179 -21.04 1.00 -2.82
CA VAL A 179 -22.10 0.65 -1.88
C VAL A 179 -23.18 1.74 -1.83
N VAL A 180 -22.78 3.01 -1.81
CA VAL A 180 -23.68 4.16 -1.54
C VAL A 180 -24.38 4.64 -2.81
N PHE A 181 -23.69 4.68 -3.96
CA PHE A 181 -24.22 5.28 -5.20
C PHE A 181 -25.49 4.59 -5.73
N PRO A 182 -25.64 3.25 -5.68
CA PRO A 182 -26.91 2.63 -6.08
C PRO A 182 -28.13 3.13 -5.30
N PHE A 183 -27.95 3.56 -4.02
CA PHE A 183 -29.04 4.14 -3.23
C PHE A 183 -29.39 5.57 -3.61
N ILE A 184 -28.40 6.36 -4.05
CA ILE A 184 -28.58 7.79 -4.34
C ILE A 184 -29.00 8.00 -5.79
N PHE A 185 -28.39 7.27 -6.73
CA PHE A 185 -28.47 7.53 -8.16
C PHE A 185 -29.24 6.44 -8.95
N GLY A 186 -29.59 5.33 -8.30
CA GLY A 186 -30.36 4.23 -8.92
C GLY A 186 -29.56 2.95 -9.13
N LYS A 187 -30.31 1.87 -9.39
CA LYS A 187 -29.78 0.49 -9.47
C LYS A 187 -28.75 0.30 -10.60
N GLU A 188 -28.78 1.12 -11.66
CA GLU A 188 -27.85 1.06 -12.79
C GLU A 188 -26.39 1.31 -12.34
N PHE A 189 -26.19 2.09 -11.28
CA PHE A 189 -24.86 2.30 -10.71
C PHE A 189 -24.21 1.03 -10.16
N SER A 190 -24.98 -0.03 -9.90
CA SER A 190 -24.45 -1.34 -9.52
C SER A 190 -23.59 -1.96 -10.63
N GLN A 191 -23.83 -1.66 -11.90
CA GLN A 191 -23.04 -2.15 -13.04
C GLN A 191 -21.64 -1.54 -13.06
N LEU A 192 -21.47 -0.33 -12.49
CA LEU A 192 -20.17 0.35 -12.40
C LEU A 192 -19.27 -0.21 -11.27
N PHE A 193 -19.77 -1.15 -10.45
CA PHE A 193 -19.02 -1.73 -9.33
C PHE A 193 -17.69 -2.35 -9.80
N CYS A 194 -17.74 -3.29 -10.74
CA CYS A 194 -16.56 -4.03 -11.18
C CYS A 194 -15.48 -3.14 -11.82
N PRO A 195 -15.79 -2.23 -12.77
CA PRO A 195 -14.77 -1.34 -13.33
C PRO A 195 -14.20 -0.38 -12.28
N THR A 196 -15.02 0.13 -11.34
CA THR A 196 -14.55 1.01 -10.28
C THR A 196 -13.54 0.31 -9.37
N ILE A 197 -13.83 -0.92 -8.93
CA ILE A 197 -12.93 -1.69 -8.09
C ILE A 197 -11.67 -2.11 -8.84
N ALA A 198 -11.78 -2.50 -10.12
CA ALA A 198 -10.63 -2.85 -10.94
C ALA A 198 -9.65 -1.67 -11.08
N ILE A 199 -10.15 -0.46 -11.35
CA ILE A 199 -9.34 0.77 -11.41
C ILE A 199 -8.70 1.05 -10.05
N ALA A 200 -9.47 0.98 -8.97
CA ALA A 200 -8.97 1.28 -7.63
C ALA A 200 -7.86 0.30 -7.19
N LEU A 201 -8.01 -0.99 -7.49
CA LEU A 201 -6.99 -2.00 -7.24
C LEU A 201 -5.73 -1.78 -8.09
N LEU A 202 -5.89 -1.44 -9.36
CA LEU A 202 -4.77 -1.12 -10.26
C LEU A 202 -3.98 0.09 -9.76
N ILE A 203 -4.66 1.18 -9.42
CA ILE A 203 -4.03 2.39 -8.88
C ILE A 203 -3.30 2.09 -7.57
N TYR A 204 -3.95 1.35 -6.66
CA TYR A 204 -3.31 0.95 -5.40
C TYR A 204 -2.07 0.08 -5.63
N TYR A 205 -2.14 -0.85 -6.58
CA TYR A 205 -1.02 -1.72 -6.94
C TYR A 205 0.16 -0.94 -7.52
N VAL A 206 -0.09 -0.11 -8.53
CA VAL A 206 0.94 0.74 -9.16
C VAL A 206 1.60 1.65 -8.11
N PHE A 207 0.79 2.26 -7.24
CA PHE A 207 1.33 3.04 -6.14
C PHE A 207 2.22 2.22 -5.20
N SER A 208 1.80 1.01 -4.84
CA SER A 208 2.57 0.12 -3.97
C SER A 208 3.93 -0.22 -4.55
N ILE A 209 4.01 -0.47 -5.87
CA ILE A 209 5.26 -0.70 -6.58
C ILE A 209 6.14 0.54 -6.55
N LEU A 210 5.58 1.71 -6.87
CA LEU A 210 6.32 2.98 -6.82
C LEU A 210 6.88 3.26 -5.41
N GLN A 211 6.23 2.81 -4.35
CA GLN A 211 6.79 2.91 -2.99
C GLN A 211 7.90 1.88 -2.73
N LEU A 212 7.81 0.67 -3.29
CA LEU A 212 8.87 -0.33 -3.17
C LEU A 212 10.14 0.08 -3.91
N THR A 213 10.00 0.70 -5.10
CA THR A 213 11.16 1.19 -5.87
C THR A 213 11.93 2.33 -5.20
N LYS A 214 11.33 3.00 -4.21
CA LYS A 214 12.00 4.04 -3.42
C LYS A 214 12.85 3.52 -2.27
N LYS A 215 12.79 2.22 -1.98
CA LYS A 215 13.51 1.61 -0.87
C LYS A 215 14.75 0.87 -1.34
N ASP A 216 15.79 0.91 -0.51
CA ASP A 216 16.95 0.04 -0.65
C ASP A 216 16.56 -1.41 -0.26
N ALA A 217 16.86 -2.36 -1.13
CA ALA A 217 16.44 -3.75 -0.98
C ALA A 217 17.05 -4.44 0.24
N LEU A 218 18.27 -4.07 0.63
CA LEU A 218 18.97 -4.68 1.77
C LEU A 218 18.50 -4.07 3.10
N THR A 219 18.54 -2.73 3.20
CA THR A 219 18.37 -2.04 4.48
C THR A 219 16.94 -1.60 4.77
N GLY A 220 16.07 -1.54 3.73
CA GLY A 220 14.71 -1.04 3.83
C GLY A 220 14.59 0.49 4.02
N LEU A 221 15.71 1.22 4.09
CA LEU A 221 15.74 2.69 4.06
C LEU A 221 15.30 3.21 2.69
N LEU A 222 15.07 4.50 2.59
CA LEU A 222 14.91 5.13 1.27
C LEU A 222 16.25 5.04 0.50
N ASN A 223 16.15 4.85 -0.81
CA ASN A 223 17.33 4.76 -1.66
C ASN A 223 17.79 6.13 -2.18
N ARG A 224 18.92 6.15 -2.86
CA ARG A 224 19.53 7.35 -3.46
C ARG A 224 18.58 8.07 -4.43
N GLN A 225 17.80 7.33 -5.24
CA GLN A 225 16.83 7.96 -6.15
C GLN A 225 15.71 8.68 -5.39
N ALA A 226 15.22 8.10 -4.30
CA ALA A 226 14.26 8.74 -3.43
C ALA A 226 14.82 9.99 -2.76
N TYR A 227 16.11 9.98 -2.36
CA TYR A 227 16.80 11.15 -1.81
C TYR A 227 16.70 12.33 -2.79
N TYR A 228 17.19 12.18 -4.01
CA TYR A 228 17.18 13.27 -4.99
C TYR A 228 15.75 13.71 -5.36
N ALA A 229 14.83 12.77 -5.56
CA ALA A 229 13.44 13.09 -5.90
C ALA A 229 12.70 13.84 -4.78
N GLU A 230 12.90 13.47 -3.51
CA GLU A 230 12.25 14.14 -2.37
C GLU A 230 12.93 15.46 -2.04
N ALA A 231 14.24 15.54 -2.17
CA ALA A 231 15.01 16.74 -1.90
C ALA A 231 14.70 17.85 -2.91
N SER A 232 14.60 17.54 -4.20
CA SER A 232 14.22 18.52 -5.24
C SER A 232 12.79 19.06 -5.04
N ARG A 233 11.87 18.22 -4.57
CA ARG A 233 10.46 18.62 -4.36
C ARG A 233 10.23 19.57 -3.18
N SER A 234 11.01 19.44 -2.13
CA SER A 234 10.78 20.09 -0.84
C SER A 234 12.02 20.82 -0.34
N PHE A 235 12.84 21.29 -1.25
CA PHE A 235 14.13 21.90 -0.92
C PHE A 235 14.03 23.05 0.11
N LYS A 236 13.03 23.92 -0.03
CA LYS A 236 12.81 25.06 0.88
C LYS A 236 12.57 24.66 2.35
N ASP A 237 12.09 23.43 2.57
CA ASP A 237 11.81 22.91 3.91
C ASP A 237 13.03 22.18 4.53
N ILE A 238 14.09 21.92 3.74
CA ILE A 238 15.27 21.21 4.22
C ILE A 238 16.15 22.18 4.99
N THR A 239 16.35 21.91 6.27
CA THR A 239 17.19 22.72 7.16
C THR A 239 18.53 22.07 7.49
N ALA A 240 18.65 20.74 7.36
CA ALA A 240 19.93 20.07 7.56
C ALA A 240 20.03 18.75 6.78
N ILE A 241 21.27 18.37 6.49
CA ILE A 241 21.65 17.03 6.04
C ILE A 241 22.67 16.46 7.03
N VAL A 242 22.49 15.18 7.38
CA VAL A 242 23.45 14.41 8.17
C VAL A 242 23.96 13.29 7.29
N SER A 243 25.24 13.32 6.94
CA SER A 243 25.94 12.27 6.19
C SER A 243 26.60 11.29 7.16
N MET A 244 26.51 10.01 6.86
CA MET A 244 27.06 8.95 7.71
C MET A 244 27.69 7.87 6.84
N ASP A 245 28.76 7.26 7.34
CA ASP A 245 29.48 6.19 6.68
C ASP A 245 29.91 5.13 7.72
N MET A 246 29.68 3.86 7.39
CA MET A 246 30.08 2.76 8.28
C MET A 246 31.60 2.62 8.32
N ASN A 247 32.17 2.58 9.52
CA ASN A 247 33.60 2.31 9.69
C ASN A 247 33.89 0.82 9.57
N GLY A 248 34.91 0.46 8.82
CA GLY A 248 35.46 -0.90 8.78
C GLY A 248 34.60 -1.93 8.05
N LEU A 249 33.64 -1.55 7.20
CA LEU A 249 32.83 -2.54 6.45
C LEU A 249 33.70 -3.52 5.66
N LYS A 250 34.78 -3.06 5.04
CA LYS A 250 35.71 -3.94 4.31
C LYS A 250 36.30 -5.00 5.23
N VAL A 251 36.75 -4.62 6.43
CA VAL A 251 37.33 -5.57 7.41
C VAL A 251 36.29 -6.59 7.83
N VAL A 252 35.05 -6.19 8.05
CA VAL A 252 33.96 -7.12 8.38
C VAL A 252 33.70 -8.09 7.23
N ASN A 253 33.68 -7.61 5.97
CA ASN A 253 33.52 -8.47 4.80
C ASN A 253 34.69 -9.47 4.62
N ASP A 254 35.90 -8.97 4.74
CA ASP A 254 37.11 -9.79 4.54
C ASP A 254 37.26 -10.84 5.64
N THR A 255 36.83 -10.54 6.87
CA THR A 255 36.98 -11.45 8.04
C THR A 255 35.82 -12.42 8.17
N TYR A 256 34.57 -11.97 7.94
CA TYR A 256 33.35 -12.74 8.27
C TYR A 256 32.45 -12.99 7.05
N GLY A 257 32.86 -12.54 5.86
CA GLY A 257 32.11 -12.68 4.61
C GLY A 257 31.06 -11.59 4.39
N HIS A 258 30.60 -11.45 3.15
CA HIS A 258 29.63 -10.42 2.73
C HIS A 258 28.30 -10.46 3.49
N ALA A 259 27.84 -11.66 3.91
CA ALA A 259 26.63 -11.76 4.72
C ALA A 259 26.74 -11.04 6.07
N ALA A 260 27.92 -11.03 6.69
CA ALA A 260 28.16 -10.29 7.93
C ALA A 260 28.21 -8.77 7.70
N GLY A 261 28.75 -8.34 6.54
CA GLY A 261 28.68 -6.93 6.14
C GLY A 261 27.26 -6.47 5.88
N ASP A 262 26.45 -7.29 5.23
CA ASP A 262 25.02 -7.01 5.02
C ASP A 262 24.26 -6.87 6.34
N GLU A 263 24.51 -7.78 7.30
CA GLU A 263 23.96 -7.69 8.67
C GLU A 263 24.36 -6.37 9.37
N ALA A 264 25.64 -5.96 9.20
CA ALA A 264 26.14 -4.72 9.76
C ALA A 264 25.39 -3.51 9.21
N LEU A 265 25.22 -3.43 7.87
CA LEU A 265 24.47 -2.35 7.19
C LEU A 265 23.01 -2.33 7.62
N VAL A 266 22.35 -3.47 7.74
CA VAL A 266 20.98 -3.59 8.24
C VAL A 266 20.87 -3.12 9.69
N THR A 267 21.83 -3.48 10.53
CA THR A 267 21.87 -3.07 11.94
C THR A 267 21.98 -1.55 12.09
N LEU A 268 22.89 -0.90 11.34
CA LEU A 268 23.01 0.56 11.33
C LEU A 268 21.75 1.23 10.79
N ALA A 269 21.15 0.70 9.72
CA ALA A 269 19.90 1.22 9.17
C ALA A 269 18.76 1.21 10.20
N ILE A 270 18.68 0.17 11.03
CA ILE A 270 17.71 0.08 12.14
C ILE A 270 17.98 1.17 13.17
N CYS A 271 19.26 1.43 13.52
CA CYS A 271 19.64 2.48 14.45
C CYS A 271 19.22 3.85 13.92
N PHE A 272 19.49 4.15 12.65
CA PHE A 272 19.12 5.40 12.00
C PHE A 272 17.61 5.60 11.94
N THR A 273 16.86 4.54 11.60
CA THR A 273 15.39 4.57 11.59
C THR A 273 14.81 4.88 12.97
N LYS A 274 15.34 4.27 14.02
CA LYS A 274 14.91 4.49 15.41
C LYS A 274 15.24 5.91 15.90
N ALA A 275 16.35 6.47 15.45
CA ALA A 275 16.77 7.82 15.82
C ALA A 275 15.90 8.90 15.15
N CYS A 276 15.37 8.64 13.95
CA CYS A 276 14.59 9.60 13.16
C CYS A 276 13.22 9.89 13.77
N LYS A 277 12.80 11.17 13.75
CA LYS A 277 11.45 11.64 13.99
C LYS A 277 10.70 11.83 12.66
N ILE A 278 9.41 12.24 12.72
CA ILE A 278 8.54 12.42 11.54
C ILE A 278 9.11 13.41 10.51
N SER A 279 9.83 14.47 10.95
CA SER A 279 10.45 15.48 10.10
C SER A 279 11.80 15.03 9.52
N GLN A 280 12.27 13.83 9.81
CA GLN A 280 13.59 13.30 9.47
C GLN A 280 13.43 12.02 8.64
N SER A 281 14.19 11.90 7.56
CA SER A 281 14.15 10.75 6.65
C SER A 281 15.53 10.20 6.41
N ALA A 282 15.71 8.91 6.63
CA ALA A 282 16.98 8.20 6.43
C ALA A 282 17.02 7.54 5.04
N TYR A 283 18.16 7.66 4.39
CA TYR A 283 18.45 7.16 3.04
C TYR A 283 19.74 6.35 3.05
N ARG A 284 19.82 5.33 2.20
CA ARG A 284 21.09 4.71 1.82
C ARG A 284 21.54 5.29 0.50
N MET A 285 22.71 5.91 0.47
CA MET A 285 23.25 6.61 -0.70
C MET A 285 24.02 5.65 -1.62
N GLY A 286 24.62 4.60 -1.07
CA GLY A 286 25.34 3.55 -1.78
C GLY A 286 26.35 2.88 -0.84
N GLY A 287 26.72 1.63 -1.11
CA GLY A 287 27.73 0.93 -0.30
C GLY A 287 27.47 1.01 1.20
N ASP A 288 28.37 1.69 1.91
CA ASP A 288 28.36 1.97 3.35
C ASP A 288 27.90 3.40 3.71
N GLU A 289 27.48 4.19 2.71
CA GLU A 289 27.09 5.59 2.87
C GLU A 289 25.58 5.74 3.10
N PHE A 290 25.23 6.59 4.08
CA PHE A 290 23.87 6.92 4.46
C PHE A 290 23.70 8.43 4.60
N ALA A 291 22.48 8.92 4.43
CA ALA A 291 22.14 10.31 4.69
C ALA A 291 20.81 10.44 5.45
N ILE A 292 20.68 11.46 6.29
CA ILE A 292 19.39 11.84 6.88
C ILE A 292 19.09 13.27 6.46
N VAL A 293 17.90 13.46 5.87
CA VAL A 293 17.38 14.78 5.54
C VAL A 293 16.47 15.25 6.67
N CYS A 294 16.77 16.42 7.22
CA CYS A 294 15.99 17.06 8.27
C CYS A 294 15.19 18.24 7.68
N ARG A 295 13.87 18.26 7.92
CA ARG A 295 12.96 19.29 7.42
C ARG A 295 12.38 20.09 8.57
N LYS A 296 12.48 21.43 8.48
CA LYS A 296 11.95 22.35 9.51
C LYS A 296 12.47 22.06 10.92
N ASN A 297 13.68 21.50 11.02
CA ASN A 297 14.33 21.27 12.30
C ASN A 297 15.23 22.46 12.66
N SER A 298 15.32 22.78 13.96
CA SER A 298 16.37 23.64 14.49
C SER A 298 17.72 22.92 14.53
N GLU A 299 18.83 23.65 14.65
CA GLU A 299 20.15 23.04 14.78
C GLU A 299 20.25 22.18 16.04
N GLU A 300 19.63 22.61 17.15
CA GLU A 300 19.57 21.82 18.39
C GLU A 300 18.84 20.48 18.18
N GLU A 301 17.78 20.43 17.36
CA GLU A 301 17.08 19.18 17.04
C GLU A 301 17.94 18.26 16.17
N VAL A 302 18.79 18.82 15.30
CA VAL A 302 19.76 18.06 14.50
C VAL A 302 20.84 17.47 15.40
N LEU A 303 21.37 18.23 16.33
CA LEU A 303 22.34 17.72 17.32
C LEU A 303 21.74 16.60 18.18
N LYS A 304 20.51 16.78 18.69
CA LYS A 304 19.79 15.73 19.40
C LYS A 304 19.51 14.47 18.54
N LEU A 305 19.39 14.63 17.23
CA LEU A 305 19.31 13.47 16.32
C LEU A 305 20.65 12.73 16.29
N ILE A 306 21.77 13.45 16.16
CA ILE A 306 23.13 12.88 16.16
C ILE A 306 23.39 12.14 17.49
N ASP A 307 23.02 12.74 18.62
CA ASP A 307 23.16 12.09 19.94
C ASP A 307 22.39 10.76 20.00
N ARG A 308 21.14 10.75 19.52
CA ARG A 308 20.34 9.50 19.43
C ARG A 308 20.98 8.46 18.52
N ILE A 309 21.53 8.90 17.36
CA ILE A 309 22.24 7.98 16.46
C ILE A 309 23.40 7.35 17.20
N ASN A 310 24.24 8.17 17.84
CA ASN A 310 25.40 7.70 18.60
C ASN A 310 24.98 6.74 19.73
N GLU A 311 23.91 7.07 20.45
CA GLU A 311 23.36 6.20 21.51
C GLU A 311 22.91 4.83 20.98
N TYR A 312 22.19 4.81 19.84
CA TYR A 312 21.74 3.51 19.28
C TYR A 312 22.89 2.71 18.67
N VAL A 313 23.81 3.37 17.99
CA VAL A 313 24.99 2.73 17.39
C VAL A 313 25.93 2.18 18.45
N SER A 314 26.15 2.89 19.56
CA SER A 314 27.01 2.41 20.67
C SER A 314 26.50 1.13 21.34
N LYS A 315 25.22 0.79 21.19
CA LYS A 315 24.63 -0.48 21.66
C LYS A 315 24.88 -1.64 20.70
N THR A 316 25.61 -1.40 19.61
CA THR A 316 25.97 -2.41 18.61
C THR A 316 27.50 -2.63 18.61
N LYS A 317 27.96 -3.65 17.88
CA LYS A 317 29.40 -3.88 17.65
C LYS A 317 29.98 -3.05 16.51
N TYR A 318 29.16 -2.17 15.89
CA TYR A 318 29.53 -1.40 14.72
C TYR A 318 29.70 0.09 15.07
N THR A 319 30.45 0.79 14.25
CA THR A 319 30.67 2.25 14.37
C THR A 319 30.41 2.93 13.05
N CYS A 320 30.05 4.21 13.09
CA CYS A 320 29.94 5.04 11.90
C CYS A 320 30.54 6.43 12.14
N SER A 321 31.05 7.03 11.07
CA SER A 321 31.50 8.41 11.06
C SER A 321 30.34 9.30 10.64
N ILE A 322 30.17 10.47 11.26
CA ILE A 322 29.02 11.35 11.09
C ILE A 322 29.51 12.77 10.79
N GLY A 323 28.91 13.41 9.79
CA GLY A 323 29.04 14.83 9.52
C GLY A 323 27.67 15.46 9.28
N TYR A 324 27.48 16.73 9.61
CA TYR A 324 26.21 17.40 9.34
C TYR A 324 26.44 18.81 8.78
N SER A 325 25.45 19.25 8.01
CA SER A 325 25.33 20.65 7.58
C SER A 325 23.99 21.21 8.03
N TYR A 326 23.96 22.48 8.39
CA TYR A 326 22.74 23.17 8.83
C TYR A 326 22.59 24.51 8.12
N GLN A 327 21.36 24.88 7.80
CA GLN A 327 20.99 26.20 7.30
C GLN A 327 19.71 26.71 7.97
N LYS A 328 19.74 27.98 8.40
CA LYS A 328 18.58 28.58 9.07
C LYS A 328 17.45 28.98 8.09
N ASN A 329 17.78 29.38 6.87
CA ASN A 329 16.85 30.05 5.93
C ASN A 329 16.93 29.55 4.49
N GLY A 330 17.14 28.27 4.21
CA GLY A 330 16.91 27.64 2.88
C GLY A 330 17.56 28.31 1.64
N HIS A 331 18.71 29.01 1.79
CA HIS A 331 19.34 29.76 0.70
C HIS A 331 20.48 29.00 -0.02
N LYS A 332 20.97 27.90 0.54
CA LYS A 332 22.02 27.08 -0.10
C LYS A 332 21.39 26.03 -0.96
N GLU A 333 21.99 25.69 -2.06
CA GLU A 333 21.55 24.55 -2.86
C GLU A 333 21.69 23.23 -2.08
N LEU A 334 20.87 22.24 -2.42
CA LEU A 334 20.90 20.93 -1.77
C LEU A 334 22.28 20.28 -1.86
N GLU A 335 22.91 20.44 -3.02
CA GLU A 335 24.24 19.89 -3.31
C GLU A 335 25.31 20.50 -2.41
N ASP A 336 25.23 21.79 -2.09
CA ASP A 336 26.14 22.45 -1.16
C ASP A 336 25.99 21.94 0.27
N LEU A 337 24.74 21.69 0.70
CA LEU A 337 24.49 21.13 2.02
C LEU A 337 25.02 19.69 2.11
N LEU A 338 24.76 18.87 1.07
CA LEU A 338 25.28 17.52 1.03
C LEU A 338 26.81 17.51 1.05
N LYS A 339 27.43 18.29 0.18
CA LYS A 339 28.91 18.41 0.10
C LYS A 339 29.53 18.79 1.44
N LEU A 340 28.97 19.80 2.12
CA LEU A 340 29.50 20.24 3.42
C LEU A 340 29.32 19.15 4.50
N SER A 341 28.20 18.41 4.50
CA SER A 341 28.00 17.30 5.45
C SER A 341 28.95 16.15 5.17
N ASP A 342 29.22 15.83 3.90
CA ASP A 342 30.17 14.81 3.49
C ASP A 342 31.61 15.19 3.88
N GLU A 343 32.05 16.41 3.61
CA GLU A 343 33.37 16.90 4.01
C GLU A 343 33.61 16.75 5.51
N ARG A 344 32.61 17.05 6.34
CA ARG A 344 32.69 16.89 7.80
C ARG A 344 32.69 15.40 8.20
N MET A 345 31.89 14.56 7.54
CA MET A 345 31.89 13.12 7.76
C MET A 345 33.25 12.50 7.42
N TYR A 346 33.87 12.88 6.28
CA TYR A 346 35.18 12.38 5.90
C TYR A 346 36.27 12.84 6.87
N SER A 347 36.18 14.06 7.42
CA SER A 347 37.09 14.53 8.47
C SER A 347 36.97 13.71 9.74
N ASN A 348 35.74 13.39 10.16
CA ASN A 348 35.46 12.51 11.29
C ASN A 348 35.97 11.07 11.04
N LYS A 349 35.78 10.55 9.82
CA LYS A 349 36.29 9.22 9.40
C LYS A 349 37.82 9.17 9.43
N ALA A 350 38.48 10.23 8.98
CA ALA A 350 39.95 10.31 9.03
C ALA A 350 40.48 10.31 10.47
N GLU A 351 39.81 11.02 11.39
CA GLU A 351 40.14 11.02 12.82
C GLU A 351 39.93 9.62 13.44
N TYR A 352 38.83 8.95 13.13
CA TYR A 352 38.59 7.58 13.57
C TYR A 352 39.73 6.64 13.18
N TYR A 353 40.22 6.67 11.92
CA TYR A 353 41.30 5.81 11.46
C TYR A 353 42.70 6.21 11.95
N ARG A 354 42.88 7.40 12.52
CA ARG A 354 44.12 7.73 13.26
C ARG A 354 44.26 6.98 14.57
N THR A 355 43.11 6.76 15.24
CA THR A 355 43.03 6.07 16.52
C THR A 355 42.78 4.53 16.36
N HIS A 356 42.24 4.14 15.22
CA HIS A 356 41.91 2.75 14.86
C HIS A 356 42.51 2.42 13.48
N PRO A 357 43.83 2.18 13.39
CA PRO A 357 44.45 1.90 12.09
C PRO A 357 43.77 0.75 11.37
N ARG A 358 43.64 0.88 10.05
CA ARG A 358 43.20 -0.24 9.20
C ARG A 358 44.27 -1.33 9.30
N GLY A 359 43.92 -2.48 9.90
CA GLY A 359 44.77 -3.66 9.91
C GLY A 359 44.97 -4.24 8.51
#